data_d082ac46e205e7bb8afd91e332333daa
#
_entry.id   d082ac46e205e7bb8afd91e332333daa
#
_cell.length_a   1.000
_cell.length_b   1.000
_cell.length_c   1.000
_cell.angle_alpha   90.00
_cell.angle_beta   90.00
_cell.angle_gamma   90.00
#
_symmetry.space_group_name_H-M   'P 1'
#
loop_
_entity.id
_entity.type
_entity.pdbx_description
1 polymer ?
#
loop_
_entity_poly.entity_id
_entity_poly.type
_entity_poly.pdbx_seq_one_letter_code
_entity_poly.pdbx_strand_id
1 'polypeptide(L)'
;MSGDEICLTLPADEAFHGVAHLVLGGLAARLDLTYEDLEDLELALDALLERSNEDGEVTMVVHVDDGTVRTVVGPFSSLRAELEAEGGDSLGLKRILAAVCDGVQVEDREGSQWVELTKSTHAVGREAR
;
A
#
# COMPACT_ATOMS: atom_id res chain seq x y z
N MET A 1 10.07 6.60 -20.83
CA MET A 1 10.39 6.20 -19.49
C MET A 1 9.19 6.13 -18.62
N SER A 2 8.96 5.01 -18.13
CA SER A 2 7.75 4.86 -17.43
C SER A 2 7.87 5.30 -16.00
N GLY A 3 7.52 5.72 -15.24
CA GLY A 3 7.46 6.21 -13.94
C GLY A 3 8.61 5.86 -13.03
N ASP A 4 8.45 6.22 -11.81
CA ASP A 4 9.45 6.02 -10.77
C ASP A 4 9.09 4.82 -9.93
N GLU A 5 10.12 4.20 -9.40
CA GLU A 5 9.92 3.04 -8.55
C GLU A 5 10.80 3.17 -7.31
N ILE A 6 10.23 2.89 -6.15
CA ILE A 6 10.96 2.92 -4.90
C ILE A 6 10.69 1.62 -4.16
N CYS A 7 11.75 1.03 -3.63
CA CYS A 7 11.64 -0.20 -2.87
C CYS A 7 12.16 0.06 -1.47
N LEU A 8 11.37 -0.33 -0.48
CA LEU A 8 11.72 -0.09 0.92
C LEU A 8 11.47 -1.35 1.71
N THR A 9 12.46 -1.78 2.48
CA THR A 9 12.30 -2.93 3.37
C THR A 9 12.53 -2.47 4.79
N LEU A 10 11.60 -2.81 5.66
CA LEU A 10 11.64 -2.41 7.05
C LEU A 10 11.40 -3.60 7.96
N PRO A 11 11.93 -3.54 9.19
CA PRO A 11 11.44 -4.50 10.18
C PRO A 11 9.95 -4.33 10.35
N ALA A 12 9.26 -5.44 10.56
CA ALA A 12 7.80 -5.39 10.67
C ALA A 12 7.33 -4.88 12.02
N ASP A 13 8.24 -4.61 12.93
CA ASP A 13 7.92 -4.08 14.24
C ASP A 13 7.18 -2.76 14.12
N GLU A 14 6.16 -2.60 14.92
CA GLU A 14 5.33 -1.41 14.90
C GLU A 14 6.16 -0.13 15.05
N ALA A 15 7.30 -0.21 15.73
CA ALA A 15 8.13 0.96 15.94
C ALA A 15 8.62 1.56 14.61
N PHE A 16 8.60 0.79 13.54
CA PHE A 16 9.11 1.26 12.25
C PHE A 16 8.01 1.68 11.30
N HIS A 17 6.76 1.62 11.70
CA HIS A 17 5.68 2.02 10.80
C HIS A 17 5.78 3.49 10.43
N GLY A 18 6.28 4.31 11.33
CA GLY A 18 6.44 5.73 11.04
C GLY A 18 7.42 6.00 9.92
N VAL A 19 8.40 5.12 9.74
CA VAL A 19 9.36 5.30 8.65
C VAL A 19 8.66 5.15 7.31
N ALA A 20 7.73 4.19 7.21
CA ALA A 20 6.97 4.02 5.98
C ALA A 20 6.16 5.28 5.66
N HIS A 21 5.60 5.90 6.69
CA HIS A 21 4.86 7.15 6.48
C HIS A 21 5.76 8.26 5.98
N LEU A 22 6.98 8.33 6.50
CA LEU A 22 7.90 9.35 6.03
C LEU A 22 8.24 9.17 4.57
N VAL A 23 8.43 7.91 4.16
CA VAL A 23 8.76 7.64 2.76
C VAL A 23 7.59 8.00 1.86
N LEU A 24 6.37 7.61 2.26
CA LEU A 24 5.20 7.95 1.46
C LEU A 24 5.02 9.47 1.36
N GLY A 25 5.25 10.17 2.45
CA GLY A 25 5.13 11.62 2.44
C GLY A 25 6.13 12.26 1.49
N GLY A 26 7.35 11.74 1.48
CA GLY A 26 8.36 12.25 0.57
C GLY A 26 8.01 11.98 -0.88
N LEU A 27 7.46 10.80 -1.14
CA LEU A 27 7.01 10.47 -2.48
C LEU A 27 5.88 11.39 -2.94
N ALA A 28 4.92 11.61 -2.05
CA ALA A 28 3.79 12.45 -2.40
C ALA A 28 4.24 13.85 -2.78
N ALA A 29 5.17 14.39 -2.02
CA ALA A 29 5.68 15.72 -2.29
C ALA A 29 6.41 15.76 -3.64
N ARG A 30 7.19 14.74 -3.93
CA ARG A 30 7.96 14.71 -5.15
C ARG A 30 7.09 14.50 -6.38
N LEU A 31 6.01 13.76 -6.23
CA LEU A 31 5.17 13.40 -7.37
C LEU A 31 3.91 14.23 -7.46
N ASP A 32 3.80 15.24 -6.62
CA ASP A 32 2.65 16.15 -6.65
C ASP A 32 1.34 15.44 -6.39
N LEU A 33 1.36 14.46 -5.53
CA LEU A 33 0.12 13.82 -5.12
C LEU A 33 -0.63 14.73 -4.18
N THR A 34 -1.95 14.62 -4.17
CA THR A 34 -2.73 15.40 -3.25
C THR A 34 -2.60 14.83 -1.84
N TYR A 35 -2.92 15.67 -0.86
CA TYR A 35 -2.91 15.23 0.52
C TYR A 35 -3.90 14.07 0.71
N GLU A 36 -5.01 14.13 0.02
CA GLU A 36 -6.02 13.09 0.11
C GLU A 36 -5.50 11.76 -0.40
N ASP A 37 -4.79 11.77 -1.52
CA ASP A 37 -4.19 10.56 -2.04
C ASP A 37 -3.18 9.99 -1.08
N LEU A 38 -2.39 10.87 -0.45
CA LEU A 38 -1.40 10.43 0.51
C LEU A 38 -2.07 9.77 1.72
N GLU A 39 -3.13 10.38 2.23
CA GLU A 39 -3.82 9.82 3.38
C GLU A 39 -4.41 8.45 3.06
N ASP A 40 -4.95 8.29 1.86
CA ASP A 40 -5.52 7.02 1.47
C ASP A 40 -4.45 5.93 1.43
N LEU A 41 -3.29 6.27 0.87
CA LEU A 41 -2.20 5.30 0.80
C LEU A 41 -1.68 4.95 2.19
N GLU A 42 -1.60 5.93 3.06
CA GLU A 42 -1.16 5.67 4.43
C GLU A 42 -2.12 4.78 5.18
N LEU A 43 -3.42 4.99 4.96
CA LEU A 43 -4.41 4.16 5.61
C LEU A 43 -4.32 2.72 5.15
N ALA A 44 -4.18 2.54 3.83
CA ALA A 44 -4.06 1.20 3.29
C ALA A 44 -2.80 0.51 3.81
N LEU A 45 -1.70 1.23 3.83
CA LEU A 45 -0.44 0.67 4.28
C LEU A 45 -0.48 0.28 5.75
N ASP A 46 -1.05 1.16 6.59
CA ASP A 46 -1.16 0.85 8.00
C ASP A 46 -1.97 -0.42 8.24
N ALA A 47 -3.07 -0.55 7.50
CA ALA A 47 -3.91 -1.74 7.65
C ALA A 47 -3.14 -3.00 7.31
N LEU A 48 -2.30 -2.93 6.29
CA LEU A 48 -1.49 -4.08 5.90
C LEU A 48 -0.37 -4.35 6.89
N LEU A 49 0.29 -3.30 7.37
CA LEU A 49 1.40 -3.49 8.29
C LEU A 49 0.94 -4.12 9.60
N GLU A 50 -0.29 -3.86 9.99
CA GLU A 50 -0.81 -4.47 11.21
C GLU A 50 -0.94 -5.97 11.07
N ARG A 51 -0.95 -6.49 9.85
CA ARG A 51 -1.05 -7.92 9.61
C ARG A 51 0.29 -8.58 9.34
N SER A 52 1.36 -7.83 9.39
CA SER A 52 2.67 -8.41 9.12
C SER A 52 3.18 -9.15 10.34
N ASN A 53 4.14 -10.01 10.10
CA ASN A 53 4.75 -10.79 11.16
C ASN A 53 5.79 -9.92 11.86
N GLU A 54 5.58 -9.63 13.13
CA GLU A 54 6.45 -8.70 13.84
C GLU A 54 7.91 -9.11 13.89
N ASP A 55 8.17 -10.39 13.74
CA ASP A 55 9.54 -10.87 13.82
C ASP A 55 10.26 -10.83 12.49
N GLY A 56 9.59 -10.41 11.43
CA GLY A 56 10.18 -10.45 10.13
C GLY A 56 10.37 -9.06 9.55
N GLU A 57 10.44 -9.03 8.25
CA GLU A 57 10.58 -7.79 7.51
C GLU A 57 9.41 -7.67 6.55
N VAL A 58 9.08 -6.43 6.22
CA VAL A 58 8.07 -6.16 5.22
C VAL A 58 8.70 -5.30 4.16
N THR A 59 8.41 -5.62 2.91
CA THR A 59 8.93 -4.88 1.77
C THR A 59 7.79 -4.19 1.07
N MET A 60 8.01 -2.94 0.72
CA MET A 60 7.04 -2.15 0.01
C MET A 60 7.69 -1.65 -1.28
N VAL A 61 7.07 -1.91 -2.41
CA VAL A 61 7.55 -1.40 -3.69
C VAL A 61 6.47 -0.50 -4.25
N VAL A 62 6.82 0.76 -4.44
CA VAL A 62 5.88 1.74 -4.95
C VAL A 62 6.30 2.12 -6.35
N HIS A 63 5.38 1.98 -7.28
CA HIS A 63 5.63 2.26 -8.68
C HIS A 63 4.62 3.29 -9.15
N VAL A 64 5.09 4.41 -9.65
CA VAL A 64 4.22 5.49 -10.12
C VAL A 64 4.37 5.61 -11.62
N ASP A 65 3.24 5.58 -12.30
CA ASP A 65 3.25 5.58 -13.75
C ASP A 65 2.00 6.29 -14.26
N ASP A 66 2.20 7.49 -14.78
CA ASP A 66 1.16 8.16 -15.55
C ASP A 66 -0.19 8.24 -14.82
N GLY A 67 -0.16 8.73 -13.61
CA GLY A 67 -1.40 8.95 -12.87
C GLY A 67 -1.88 7.77 -12.07
N THR A 68 -1.10 6.70 -12.03
CA THR A 68 -1.46 5.51 -11.27
C THR A 68 -0.32 5.15 -10.34
N VAL A 69 -0.67 4.84 -9.11
CA VAL A 69 0.30 4.36 -8.13
C VAL A 69 0.01 2.90 -7.86
N ARG A 70 1.00 2.06 -8.05
CA ARG A 70 0.90 0.65 -7.70
C ARG A 70 1.85 0.37 -6.54
N THR A 71 1.32 -0.22 -5.50
CA THR A 71 2.10 -0.53 -4.32
C THR A 71 2.01 -2.01 -4.04
N VAL A 72 3.16 -2.67 -3.98
CA VAL A 72 3.22 -4.09 -3.69
C VAL A 72 3.84 -4.26 -2.32
N VAL A 73 3.16 -4.97 -1.45
CA VAL A 73 3.59 -5.12 -0.06
C VAL A 73 3.60 -6.59 0.32
N GLY A 74 4.61 -7.01 1.02
CA GLY A 74 4.70 -8.37 1.50
C GLY A 74 6.04 -8.61 2.19
N PRO A 75 6.28 -9.83 2.60
CA PRO A 75 5.43 -11.02 2.48
C PRO A 75 4.48 -11.16 3.66
N PHE A 76 3.35 -11.79 3.40
CA PHE A 76 2.36 -12.11 4.44
C PHE A 76 2.10 -13.60 4.43
N SER A 77 1.62 -14.12 5.54
CA SER A 77 1.40 -15.57 5.64
C SER A 77 -0.06 -15.97 5.48
N SER A 78 -1.00 -15.09 5.81
CA SER A 78 -2.41 -15.46 5.75
C SER A 78 -3.29 -14.32 5.27
N LEU A 79 -2.75 -13.48 4.43
CA LEU A 79 -3.47 -12.32 3.97
C LEU A 79 -4.67 -12.68 3.11
N ARG A 80 -4.51 -13.67 2.24
CA ARG A 80 -5.61 -14.05 1.35
C ARG A 80 -6.82 -14.52 2.11
N ALA A 81 -6.59 -15.30 3.16
CA ALA A 81 -7.69 -15.80 3.96
C ALA A 81 -8.45 -14.64 4.61
N GLU A 82 -7.73 -13.65 5.07
CA GLU A 82 -8.38 -12.51 5.70
C GLU A 82 -9.15 -11.68 4.69
N LEU A 83 -8.61 -11.51 3.50
CA LEU A 83 -9.29 -10.72 2.48
C LEU A 83 -10.54 -11.42 1.96
N GLU A 84 -10.55 -12.73 2.00
CA GLU A 84 -11.69 -13.49 1.51
C GLU A 84 -12.70 -13.79 2.59
N ALA A 85 -12.39 -13.50 3.84
CA ALA A 85 -13.33 -13.73 4.92
C ALA A 85 -14.54 -12.82 4.74
N GLU A 86 -15.71 -13.40 4.87
CA GLU A 86 -16.93 -12.63 4.68
C GLU A 86 -17.74 -12.61 5.95
N GLY A 87 -18.64 -11.66 6.01
CA GLY A 87 -19.51 -11.58 7.15
C GLY A 87 -18.80 -11.26 8.41
N GLY A 88 -17.55 -10.98 8.31
CA GLY A 88 -16.82 -10.64 9.48
C GLY A 88 -17.10 -9.23 9.92
N ASP A 89 -16.20 -8.68 10.62
CA ASP A 89 -16.32 -7.33 11.07
C ASP A 89 -16.41 -6.40 9.91
N SER A 90 -17.23 -5.40 10.05
CA SER A 90 -17.33 -4.41 9.02
C SER A 90 -16.03 -3.65 8.84
N LEU A 91 -15.12 -3.77 9.78
CA LEU A 91 -13.84 -3.09 9.69
C LEU A 91 -12.72 -3.99 9.19
N GLY A 92 -13.07 -5.06 8.52
CA GLY A 92 -12.07 -5.97 8.02
C GLY A 92 -11.16 -5.33 7.00
N LEU A 93 -10.02 -5.98 6.79
CA LEU A 93 -9.00 -5.46 5.89
C LEU A 93 -9.54 -5.23 4.50
N LYS A 94 -10.32 -6.16 3.98
CA LYS A 94 -10.85 -6.03 2.64
C LYS A 94 -11.64 -4.72 2.48
N ARG A 95 -12.41 -4.39 3.49
CA ARG A 95 -13.26 -3.21 3.44
C ARG A 95 -12.43 -1.94 3.46
N ILE A 96 -11.39 -1.94 4.28
CA ILE A 96 -10.51 -0.77 4.35
C ILE A 96 -9.84 -0.55 3.01
N LEU A 97 -9.26 -1.61 2.44
CA LEU A 97 -8.54 -1.46 1.19
C LEU A 97 -9.47 -1.07 0.06
N ALA A 98 -10.67 -1.64 0.04
CA ALA A 98 -11.61 -1.30 -1.02
C ALA A 98 -12.07 0.15 -0.94
N ALA A 99 -12.06 0.72 0.24
CA ALA A 99 -12.50 2.09 0.42
C ALA A 99 -11.50 3.10 -0.13
N VAL A 100 -10.21 2.76 -0.11
CA VAL A 100 -9.18 3.73 -0.47
C VAL A 100 -8.39 3.36 -1.71
N CYS A 101 -8.56 2.17 -2.25
CA CYS A 101 -7.82 1.73 -3.42
C CYS A 101 -8.78 1.37 -4.54
N ASP A 102 -8.34 1.56 -5.78
CA ASP A 102 -9.14 1.20 -6.93
C ASP A 102 -9.04 -0.28 -7.24
N GLY A 103 -7.94 -0.92 -6.87
CA GLY A 103 -7.77 -2.34 -7.12
C GLY A 103 -6.92 -2.97 -6.05
N VAL A 104 -7.22 -4.23 -5.72
CA VAL A 104 -6.48 -4.99 -4.73
C VAL A 104 -6.33 -6.39 -5.27
N GLN A 105 -5.10 -6.88 -5.35
CA GLN A 105 -4.83 -8.24 -5.81
C GLN A 105 -3.81 -8.89 -4.90
N VAL A 106 -3.97 -10.19 -4.71
CA VAL A 106 -3.03 -10.95 -3.91
C VAL A 106 -2.30 -11.94 -4.80
N GLU A 107 -1.00 -11.99 -4.68
CA GLU A 107 -0.16 -12.92 -5.43
C GLU A 107 0.56 -13.83 -4.47
N ASP A 108 0.74 -15.07 -4.89
CA ASP A 108 1.57 -16.01 -4.14
C ASP A 108 2.96 -16.01 -4.73
N ARG A 109 3.95 -15.81 -3.89
CA ARG A 109 5.35 -15.84 -4.31
C ARG A 109 6.14 -16.68 -3.32
N GLU A 110 6.61 -17.83 -3.77
CA GLU A 110 7.52 -18.64 -2.96
C GLU A 110 6.95 -18.93 -1.58
N GLY A 111 5.69 -19.28 -1.54
CA GLY A 111 5.08 -19.66 -0.26
C GLY A 111 4.55 -18.51 0.56
N SER A 112 4.76 -17.32 0.12
CA SER A 112 4.26 -16.14 0.82
C SER A 112 3.27 -15.40 -0.05
N GLN A 113 2.49 -14.55 0.56
CA GLN A 113 1.49 -13.76 -0.16
C GLN A 113 1.93 -12.31 -0.21
N TRP A 114 1.74 -11.71 -1.37
CA TRP A 114 2.01 -10.30 -1.58
C TRP A 114 0.74 -9.65 -2.09
N VAL A 115 0.53 -8.42 -1.69
CA VAL A 115 -0.66 -7.71 -2.13
C VAL A 115 -0.25 -6.55 -3.01
N GLU A 116 -0.99 -6.37 -4.09
CA GLU A 116 -0.78 -5.24 -4.98
C GLU A 116 -1.98 -4.32 -4.89
N LEU A 117 -1.72 -3.07 -4.54
CA LEU A 117 -2.74 -2.04 -4.46
C LEU A 117 -2.58 -1.10 -5.63
N THR A 118 -3.69 -0.76 -6.27
CA THR A 118 -3.68 0.17 -7.38
C THR A 118 -4.54 1.36 -7.01
N LYS A 119 -4.02 2.55 -7.25
CA LYS A 119 -4.76 3.77 -6.95
C LYS A 119 -4.52 4.80 -8.02
N SER A 120 -5.61 5.33 -8.56
CA SER A 120 -5.53 6.46 -9.45
C SER A 120 -5.28 7.72 -8.63
N THR A 121 -4.42 8.58 -9.13
CA THR A 121 -4.05 9.74 -8.35
C THR A 121 -4.69 10.99 -8.88
N HIS A 122 -4.73 12.00 -8.02
CA HIS A 122 -5.23 13.31 -8.38
C HIS A 122 -4.06 14.28 -8.30
N ALA A 123 -3.07 14.08 -9.16
CA ALA A 123 -1.88 14.88 -9.11
C ALA A 123 -2.21 16.36 -9.25
N VAL A 124 -1.63 17.15 -8.39
CA VAL A 124 -1.89 18.57 -8.37
C VAL A 124 -1.46 19.20 -9.68
N GLY A 125 -2.35 19.94 -10.30
CA GLY A 125 -2.01 20.68 -11.49
C GLY A 125 -2.09 19.91 -12.78
N ARG A 126 -2.29 18.60 -12.72
CA ARG A 126 -2.31 17.82 -13.93
C ARG A 126 -3.63 17.90 -14.64
N GLU A 127 -4.69 17.81 -13.91
CA GLU A 127 -6.00 17.84 -14.53
C GLU A 127 -6.42 19.23 -14.91
N ALA A 128 -5.60 20.21 -14.65
CA ALA A 128 -5.94 21.56 -15.03
C ALA A 128 -5.73 21.79 -16.51
N ARG A 129 -5.80 20.81 -17.30
CA ARG A 129 -5.59 20.96 -18.71
C ARG A 129 -6.87 21.22 -19.45
#